data_aba61465fb51fc06da8f782da9847309
#
_entry.id   aba61465fb51fc06da8f782da9847309
#
_cell.length_a   1.000
_cell.length_b   1.000
_cell.length_c   1.000
_cell.angle_alpha   90.00
_cell.angle_beta   90.00
_cell.angle_gamma   90.00
#
_symmetry.space_group_name_H-M   'P 1'
#
loop_
_entity.id
_entity.type
_entity.pdbx_description
1 polymer ?
#
loop_
_entity_poly.entity_id
_entity_poly.type
_entity_poly.pdbx_seq_one_letter_code
_entity_poly.pdbx_strand_id
1 'polypeptide(L)'
;MIKTKSYVISKFVVWEAYKRVKANKGSSGIDGESLEGFEKNLKGNLYKLWNRMSSGSYLPQPVKLVEINKKDGGKRSLGIPTVTDRIAQMVVKMTLEPELEPFFHPDSYGYRPGKSAIEAVGKARERCWRYNWVIDLDIKGFFDNLNHDLLRLALQKHSPEKWVMLYIERWLKAPVQQPDGSLIERTKGTPQGGVISPLLANLYLHYAQDEWLRINHPNTPFERYADDSVLHCLTEKEAKEILLSLKDRLLQCGLELHPEKTKIVYCKDDDRRGGYHTTKFDFLGFTFQSRRSKNRFGKYFVNFSPAVSNSAKKSIRHEMRGWKVHLRSDKSLEDISRMFNPVLRGWINYYGKYYKSELYCVFRHFNRTLTRWAMRKYKKLRGHNRRAEYRLGRIAIKQPGLFYHWQIGLKPSTGQ
;
A
#
# COMPACT_ATOMS: atom_id res chain seq x y z
N MET A 1 34.66 -27.90 21.50
CA MET A 1 33.18 -27.92 21.50
C MET A 1 32.71 -28.16 20.09
N ILE A 2 32.03 -29.27 19.81
CA ILE A 2 31.43 -29.56 18.52
C ILE A 2 30.28 -28.53 18.34
N LYS A 3 30.36 -27.64 17.33
CA LYS A 3 29.27 -26.75 16.99
C LYS A 3 28.06 -27.60 16.57
N THR A 4 27.13 -27.82 17.49
CA THR A 4 25.92 -28.61 17.25
C THR A 4 24.94 -27.96 16.25
N LYS A 5 25.21 -26.73 15.79
CA LYS A 5 24.38 -25.97 14.87
C LYS A 5 25.21 -25.25 13.83
N SER A 6 24.76 -25.34 12.57
CA SER A 6 25.45 -24.74 11.41
C SER A 6 25.39 -23.22 11.41
N TYR A 7 24.31 -22.63 11.98
CA TYR A 7 24.05 -21.19 11.96
C TYR A 7 23.76 -20.61 13.34
N VAL A 8 24.26 -19.40 13.59
CA VAL A 8 24.02 -18.66 14.82
C VAL A 8 22.82 -17.77 14.68
N ILE A 9 21.65 -18.28 15.06
CA ILE A 9 20.39 -17.53 15.08
C ILE A 9 19.95 -17.36 16.53
N SER A 10 19.75 -16.12 16.98
CA SER A 10 19.31 -15.85 18.35
C SER A 10 17.85 -16.27 18.57
N LYS A 11 17.57 -16.96 19.69
CA LYS A 11 16.19 -17.27 20.10
C LYS A 11 15.36 -16.00 20.33
N PHE A 12 16.01 -14.92 20.75
CA PHE A 12 15.37 -13.61 20.94
C PHE A 12 14.82 -13.05 19.62
N VAL A 13 15.57 -13.17 18.53
CA VAL A 13 15.08 -12.72 17.19
C VAL A 13 13.86 -13.52 16.76
N VAL A 14 13.81 -14.83 17.02
CA VAL A 14 12.64 -15.66 16.70
C VAL A 14 11.41 -15.24 17.52
N TRP A 15 11.62 -14.90 18.79
CA TRP A 15 10.56 -14.37 19.65
C TRP A 15 10.03 -13.02 19.17
N GLU A 16 10.90 -12.07 18.82
CA GLU A 16 10.51 -10.77 18.27
C GLU A 16 9.81 -10.92 16.92
N ALA A 17 10.28 -11.83 16.07
CA ALA A 17 9.62 -12.15 14.79
C ALA A 17 8.19 -12.65 15.00
N TYR A 18 7.97 -13.55 15.96
CA TYR A 18 6.63 -13.99 16.33
C TYR A 18 5.73 -12.82 16.77
N LYS A 19 6.22 -11.92 17.64
CA LYS A 19 5.43 -10.76 18.09
C LYS A 19 5.00 -9.87 16.93
N ARG A 20 5.89 -9.61 15.98
CA ARG A 20 5.57 -8.82 14.77
C ARG A 20 4.55 -9.53 13.88
N VAL A 21 4.66 -10.83 13.69
CA VAL A 21 3.68 -11.62 12.91
C VAL A 21 2.33 -11.63 13.62
N LYS A 22 2.30 -11.78 14.95
CA LYS A 22 1.08 -11.71 15.75
C LYS A 22 0.36 -10.36 15.63
N ALA A 23 1.10 -9.25 15.68
CA ALA A 23 0.55 -7.90 15.55
C ALA A 23 -0.13 -7.66 14.19
N ASN A 24 0.41 -8.27 13.13
CA ASN A 24 -0.16 -8.15 11.77
C ASN A 24 -1.36 -9.08 11.54
N LYS A 25 -1.65 -10.02 12.46
CA LYS A 25 -2.71 -11.04 12.30
C LYS A 25 -2.51 -11.83 10.99
N GLY A 26 -3.56 -12.30 10.40
CA GLY A 26 -3.56 -12.96 9.09
C GLY A 26 -4.18 -14.35 9.13
N SER A 27 -4.58 -14.83 7.94
CA SER A 27 -5.25 -16.13 7.77
C SER A 27 -4.26 -17.30 7.91
N SER A 28 -4.78 -18.52 8.14
CA SER A 28 -4.01 -19.75 8.10
C SER A 28 -3.46 -20.07 6.72
N GLY A 29 -2.30 -20.72 6.68
CA GLY A 29 -1.70 -21.24 5.45
C GLY A 29 -2.35 -22.54 4.96
N ILE A 30 -1.55 -23.35 4.26
CA ILE A 30 -1.96 -24.66 3.73
C ILE A 30 -2.28 -25.68 4.85
N ASP A 31 -1.56 -25.56 5.99
CA ASP A 31 -1.72 -26.43 7.17
C ASP A 31 -3.00 -26.17 7.97
N GLY A 32 -3.75 -25.11 7.63
CA GLY A 32 -4.95 -24.71 8.36
C GLY A 32 -4.68 -24.15 9.76
N GLU A 33 -3.42 -24.10 10.22
CA GLU A 33 -3.07 -23.64 11.55
C GLU A 33 -3.26 -22.10 11.68
N SER A 34 -4.15 -21.68 12.60
CA SER A 34 -4.32 -20.27 12.92
C SER A 34 -3.25 -19.79 13.91
N LEU A 35 -3.14 -18.45 14.10
CA LEU A 35 -2.27 -17.88 15.14
C LEU A 35 -2.62 -18.41 16.53
N GLU A 36 -3.91 -18.49 16.86
CA GLU A 36 -4.40 -19.02 18.14
C GLU A 36 -4.07 -20.51 18.28
N GLY A 37 -4.12 -21.27 17.19
CA GLY A 37 -3.69 -22.68 17.14
C GLY A 37 -2.21 -22.82 17.47
N PHE A 38 -1.36 -22.04 16.80
CA PHE A 38 0.08 -21.98 17.01
C PHE A 38 0.43 -21.59 18.45
N GLU A 39 -0.32 -20.69 19.07
CA GLU A 39 -0.11 -20.21 20.44
C GLU A 39 -0.40 -21.26 21.51
N LYS A 40 -1.20 -22.29 21.25
CA LYS A 40 -1.47 -23.38 22.22
C LYS A 40 -0.21 -24.10 22.67
N ASN A 41 0.80 -24.20 21.80
CA ASN A 41 2.13 -24.75 22.13
C ASN A 41 3.24 -23.80 21.73
N LEU A 42 3.12 -22.52 22.06
CA LEU A 42 4.00 -21.45 21.61
C LEU A 42 5.49 -21.74 21.83
N LYS A 43 5.86 -22.12 23.06
CA LYS A 43 7.29 -22.40 23.40
C LYS A 43 7.85 -23.56 22.57
N GLY A 44 7.09 -24.64 22.44
CA GLY A 44 7.48 -25.83 21.65
C GLY A 44 7.61 -25.48 20.16
N ASN A 45 6.64 -24.76 19.59
CA ASN A 45 6.64 -24.37 18.18
C ASN A 45 7.79 -23.43 17.84
N LEU A 46 8.04 -22.40 18.66
CA LEU A 46 9.17 -21.49 18.47
C LEU A 46 10.52 -22.18 18.65
N TYR A 47 10.64 -23.08 19.64
CA TYR A 47 11.87 -23.87 19.83
C TYR A 47 12.15 -24.79 18.63
N LYS A 48 11.12 -25.47 18.12
CA LYS A 48 11.23 -26.33 16.94
C LYS A 48 11.66 -25.52 15.70
N LEU A 49 11.05 -24.36 15.49
CA LEU A 49 11.39 -23.47 14.38
C LEU A 49 12.85 -22.99 14.50
N TRP A 50 13.21 -22.41 15.65
CA TRP A 50 14.59 -21.96 15.92
C TRP A 50 15.62 -23.07 15.70
N ASN A 51 15.34 -24.28 16.21
CA ASN A 51 16.25 -25.41 16.09
C ASN A 51 16.47 -25.82 14.63
N ARG A 52 15.38 -25.91 13.84
CA ARG A 52 15.43 -26.22 12.41
C ARG A 52 16.14 -25.14 11.60
N MET A 53 15.88 -23.86 11.88
CA MET A 53 16.56 -22.77 11.21
C MET A 53 18.06 -22.76 11.54
N SER A 54 18.42 -22.92 12.81
CA SER A 54 19.83 -22.92 13.24
C SER A 54 20.64 -24.13 12.73
N SER A 55 19.98 -25.28 12.47
CA SER A 55 20.61 -26.45 11.86
C SER A 55 20.62 -26.45 10.33
N GLY A 56 19.94 -25.50 9.69
CA GLY A 56 19.77 -25.48 8.25
C GLY A 56 18.73 -26.49 7.71
N SER A 57 18.01 -27.19 8.58
CA SER A 57 17.04 -28.23 8.17
C SER A 57 15.62 -27.70 7.98
N TYR A 58 15.37 -26.40 8.19
CA TYR A 58 14.06 -25.81 7.96
C TYR A 58 13.73 -25.78 6.45
N LEU A 59 12.60 -26.37 6.08
CA LEU A 59 12.04 -26.35 4.73
C LEU A 59 10.66 -25.68 4.79
N PRO A 60 10.37 -24.69 3.93
CA PRO A 60 9.07 -24.07 3.85
C PRO A 60 8.00 -25.05 3.32
N GLN A 61 6.78 -24.84 3.76
CA GLN A 61 5.63 -25.52 3.18
C GLN A 61 5.16 -24.83 1.90
N PRO A 62 4.37 -25.51 1.05
CA PRO A 62 3.73 -24.86 -0.09
C PRO A 62 2.91 -23.64 0.33
N VAL A 63 2.87 -22.64 -0.53
CA VAL A 63 2.12 -21.41 -0.28
C VAL A 63 0.68 -21.59 -0.74
N LYS A 64 -0.31 -21.33 0.12
CA LYS A 64 -1.72 -21.42 -0.23
C LYS A 64 -2.14 -20.27 -1.14
N LEU A 65 -2.63 -20.55 -2.34
CA LEU A 65 -3.15 -19.53 -3.25
C LEU A 65 -4.58 -19.14 -2.88
N VAL A 66 -4.83 -17.83 -2.80
CA VAL A 66 -6.17 -17.27 -2.64
C VAL A 66 -6.36 -16.15 -3.65
N GLU A 67 -7.41 -16.24 -4.45
CA GLU A 67 -7.76 -15.21 -5.41
C GLU A 67 -8.69 -14.18 -4.78
N ILE A 68 -8.34 -12.91 -4.91
CA ILE A 68 -9.19 -11.78 -4.52
C ILE A 68 -9.53 -10.93 -5.74
N ASN A 69 -10.77 -10.44 -5.80
CA ASN A 69 -11.21 -9.58 -6.89
C ASN A 69 -10.54 -8.20 -6.79
N LYS A 70 -9.95 -7.74 -7.88
CA LYS A 70 -9.50 -6.36 -8.01
C LYS A 70 -10.69 -5.43 -8.25
N LYS A 71 -10.48 -4.13 -8.00
CA LYS A 71 -11.52 -3.10 -8.22
C LYS A 71 -11.87 -2.89 -9.70
N ASP A 72 -10.97 -3.26 -10.59
CA ASP A 72 -11.12 -3.19 -12.06
C ASP A 72 -11.78 -4.43 -12.66
N GLY A 73 -12.24 -5.39 -11.83
CA GLY A 73 -12.87 -6.64 -12.25
C GLY A 73 -11.88 -7.77 -12.49
N GLY A 74 -10.57 -7.52 -12.46
CA GLY A 74 -9.56 -8.56 -12.55
C GLY A 74 -9.39 -9.33 -11.23
N LYS A 75 -8.60 -10.40 -11.26
CA LYS A 75 -8.22 -11.18 -10.07
C LYS A 75 -6.80 -10.86 -9.65
N ARG A 76 -6.55 -10.90 -8.33
CA ARG A 76 -5.23 -10.82 -7.74
C ARG A 76 -4.97 -12.08 -6.94
N SER A 77 -3.92 -12.79 -7.29
CA SER A 77 -3.49 -13.99 -6.58
C SER A 77 -2.67 -13.60 -5.35
N LEU A 78 -3.13 -14.01 -4.18
CA LEU A 78 -2.36 -13.87 -2.93
C LEU A 78 -1.82 -15.23 -2.53
N GLY A 79 -0.53 -15.29 -2.21
CA GLY A 79 0.10 -16.46 -1.63
C GLY A 79 0.16 -16.32 -0.10
N ILE A 80 -0.51 -17.19 0.63
CA ILE A 80 -0.55 -17.20 2.08
C ILE A 80 0.39 -18.27 2.62
N PRO A 81 1.57 -17.89 3.20
CA PRO A 81 2.46 -18.82 3.89
C PRO A 81 1.84 -19.27 5.22
N THR A 82 2.30 -20.40 5.76
CA THR A 82 1.94 -20.87 7.11
C THR A 82 2.37 -19.87 8.18
N VAL A 83 1.83 -19.98 9.40
CA VAL A 83 2.24 -19.15 10.53
C VAL A 83 3.74 -19.34 10.80
N THR A 84 4.21 -20.58 10.77
CA THR A 84 5.62 -20.93 10.94
C THR A 84 6.51 -20.28 9.87
N ASP A 85 6.13 -20.34 8.59
CA ASP A 85 6.86 -19.68 7.50
C ASP A 85 6.89 -18.18 7.65
N ARG A 86 5.79 -17.55 8.05
CA ARG A 86 5.74 -16.10 8.29
C ARG A 86 6.72 -15.67 9.37
N ILE A 87 6.84 -16.46 10.45
CA ILE A 87 7.80 -16.20 11.53
C ILE A 87 9.23 -16.39 11.01
N ALA A 88 9.50 -17.47 10.28
CA ALA A 88 10.82 -17.72 9.69
C ALA A 88 11.24 -16.60 8.71
N GLN A 89 10.33 -16.17 7.82
CA GLN A 89 10.55 -15.04 6.92
C GLN A 89 10.79 -13.73 7.67
N MET A 90 10.09 -13.51 8.78
CA MET A 90 10.29 -12.33 9.63
C MET A 90 11.67 -12.35 10.30
N VAL A 91 12.17 -13.51 10.72
CA VAL A 91 13.55 -13.66 11.26
C VAL A 91 14.57 -13.20 10.22
N VAL A 92 14.45 -13.71 8.98
CA VAL A 92 15.36 -13.33 7.89
C VAL A 92 15.20 -11.85 7.55
N LYS A 93 13.97 -11.35 7.46
CA LYS A 93 13.72 -9.94 7.20
C LYS A 93 14.36 -9.02 8.24
N MET A 94 14.22 -9.35 9.53
CA MET A 94 14.78 -8.54 10.62
C MET A 94 16.31 -8.51 10.61
N THR A 95 16.96 -9.52 10.05
CA THR A 95 18.41 -9.55 9.87
C THR A 95 18.83 -8.76 8.63
N LEU A 96 18.17 -8.99 7.50
CA LEU A 96 18.58 -8.44 6.20
C LEU A 96 18.15 -6.97 5.99
N GLU A 97 16.97 -6.57 6.48
CA GLU A 97 16.43 -5.23 6.23
C GLU A 97 17.33 -4.08 6.72
N PRO A 98 17.93 -4.14 7.94
CA PRO A 98 18.85 -3.11 8.41
C PRO A 98 20.13 -2.99 7.56
N GLU A 99 20.58 -4.09 6.95
CA GLU A 99 21.75 -4.12 6.09
C GLU A 99 21.48 -3.51 4.72
N LEU A 100 20.27 -3.71 4.20
CA LEU A 100 19.88 -3.20 2.87
C LEU A 100 19.36 -1.76 2.90
N GLU A 101 18.75 -1.32 4.00
CA GLU A 101 18.08 -0.02 4.10
C GLU A 101 18.97 1.18 3.73
N PRO A 102 20.26 1.24 4.11
CA PRO A 102 21.14 2.35 3.74
C PRO A 102 21.44 2.45 2.23
N PHE A 103 21.29 1.37 1.47
CA PHE A 103 21.58 1.35 0.03
C PHE A 103 20.40 1.81 -0.82
N PHE A 104 19.15 1.71 -0.30
CA PHE A 104 17.99 2.08 -1.08
C PHE A 104 17.95 3.57 -1.38
N HIS A 105 17.51 3.91 -2.61
CA HIS A 105 17.40 5.29 -3.04
C HIS A 105 16.48 6.10 -2.10
N PRO A 106 16.84 7.35 -1.73
CA PRO A 106 16.06 8.18 -0.82
C PRO A 106 14.59 8.36 -1.23
N ASP A 107 14.32 8.39 -2.52
CA ASP A 107 12.98 8.57 -3.10
C ASP A 107 12.25 7.25 -3.41
N SER A 108 12.74 6.13 -2.89
CA SER A 108 12.00 4.87 -2.79
C SER A 108 11.29 4.81 -1.44
N TYR A 109 9.98 4.65 -1.41
CA TYR A 109 9.13 4.82 -0.21
C TYR A 109 8.40 3.54 0.22
N GLY A 110 8.03 2.67 -0.71
CA GLY A 110 7.17 1.52 -0.44
C GLY A 110 7.82 0.49 0.48
N TYR A 111 7.08 0.03 1.50
CA TYR A 111 7.48 -1.04 2.43
C TYR A 111 8.78 -0.82 3.21
N ARG A 112 9.26 0.41 3.30
CA ARG A 112 10.50 0.78 4.00
C ARG A 112 10.21 1.38 5.38
N PRO A 113 11.02 1.09 6.41
CA PRO A 113 10.90 1.70 7.72
C PRO A 113 11.11 3.22 7.64
N GLY A 114 10.29 3.99 8.38
CA GLY A 114 10.38 5.45 8.43
C GLY A 114 9.93 6.18 7.17
N LYS A 115 9.47 5.49 6.13
CA LYS A 115 8.94 6.07 4.89
C LYS A 115 7.43 5.91 4.79
N SER A 116 6.76 6.85 4.13
CA SER A 116 5.30 6.82 4.00
C SER A 116 4.82 7.17 2.59
N ALA A 117 3.63 6.67 2.23
CA ALA A 117 2.97 7.00 0.98
C ALA A 117 2.66 8.50 0.86
N ILE A 118 2.35 9.17 1.98
CA ILE A 118 2.03 10.59 1.98
C ILE A 118 3.26 11.47 1.74
N GLU A 119 4.45 11.02 2.12
CA GLU A 119 5.72 11.68 1.80
C GLU A 119 6.02 11.57 0.30
N ALA A 120 5.84 10.36 -0.29
CA ALA A 120 5.98 10.17 -1.73
C ALA A 120 5.04 11.10 -2.53
N VAL A 121 3.76 11.18 -2.14
CA VAL A 121 2.78 12.11 -2.74
C VAL A 121 3.22 13.58 -2.58
N GLY A 122 3.76 13.94 -1.41
CA GLY A 122 4.28 15.28 -1.15
C GLY A 122 5.44 15.64 -2.06
N LYS A 123 6.38 14.71 -2.22
CA LYS A 123 7.56 14.91 -3.06
C LYS A 123 7.18 14.99 -4.54
N ALA A 124 6.32 14.08 -5.01
CA ALA A 124 5.77 14.14 -6.37
C ALA A 124 5.06 15.48 -6.64
N ARG A 125 4.28 16.00 -5.68
CA ARG A 125 3.63 17.31 -5.79
C ARG A 125 4.63 18.44 -5.99
N GLU A 126 5.70 18.49 -5.20
CA GLU A 126 6.76 19.51 -5.30
C GLU A 126 7.44 19.46 -6.67
N ARG A 127 7.72 18.26 -7.16
CA ARG A 127 8.38 18.05 -8.46
C ARG A 127 7.45 18.35 -9.62
N CYS A 128 6.16 18.02 -9.56
CA CYS A 128 5.19 18.42 -10.58
C CYS A 128 5.07 19.94 -10.76
N TRP A 129 5.50 20.76 -9.82
CA TRP A 129 5.55 22.23 -9.98
C TRP A 129 6.80 22.72 -10.71
N ARG A 130 7.86 21.91 -10.74
CA ARG A 130 9.15 22.26 -11.34
C ARG A 130 9.38 21.63 -12.70
N TYR A 131 8.80 20.45 -12.93
CA TYR A 131 8.94 19.65 -14.13
C TYR A 131 7.65 19.67 -14.94
N ASN A 132 7.77 19.81 -16.25
CA ASN A 132 6.61 19.97 -17.12
C ASN A 132 5.96 18.64 -17.48
N TRP A 133 6.70 17.55 -17.37
CA TRP A 133 6.28 16.22 -17.81
C TRP A 133 6.51 15.19 -16.72
N VAL A 134 5.60 14.23 -16.68
CA VAL A 134 5.66 13.09 -15.77
C VAL A 134 5.51 11.81 -16.59
N ILE A 135 6.33 10.81 -16.26
CA ILE A 135 6.12 9.43 -16.69
C ILE A 135 5.48 8.69 -15.52
N ASP A 136 4.23 8.27 -15.68
CA ASP A 136 3.48 7.42 -14.75
C ASP A 136 3.70 5.96 -15.18
N LEU A 137 4.42 5.16 -14.37
CA LEU A 137 4.84 3.81 -14.69
C LEU A 137 4.03 2.78 -13.93
N ASP A 138 3.56 1.76 -14.61
CA ASP A 138 2.92 0.56 -14.05
C ASP A 138 3.63 -0.69 -14.61
N ILE A 139 4.17 -1.55 -13.73
CA ILE A 139 4.83 -2.80 -14.11
C ILE A 139 3.80 -3.93 -14.09
N LYS A 140 3.69 -4.67 -15.20
CA LYS A 140 2.74 -5.75 -15.36
C LYS A 140 3.14 -6.97 -14.52
N GLY A 141 2.30 -7.34 -13.53
CA GLY A 141 2.50 -8.55 -12.74
C GLY A 141 3.86 -8.61 -12.04
N PHE A 142 4.33 -7.51 -11.49
CA PHE A 142 5.68 -7.35 -10.96
C PHE A 142 6.10 -8.50 -10.03
N PHE A 143 5.33 -8.79 -8.98
CA PHE A 143 5.66 -9.84 -8.01
C PHE A 143 5.73 -11.24 -8.63
N ASP A 144 5.01 -11.49 -9.70
CA ASP A 144 4.94 -12.79 -10.36
C ASP A 144 6.07 -12.98 -11.39
N ASN A 145 6.78 -11.90 -11.77
CA ASN A 145 7.79 -11.91 -12.84
C ASN A 145 9.23 -11.64 -12.38
N LEU A 146 9.47 -11.53 -11.06
CA LEU A 146 10.84 -11.36 -10.53
C LEU A 146 11.73 -12.53 -10.94
N ASN A 147 12.81 -12.26 -11.67
CA ASN A 147 13.79 -13.27 -12.07
C ASN A 147 14.62 -13.70 -10.85
N HIS A 148 14.62 -15.00 -10.52
CA HIS A 148 15.31 -15.52 -9.33
C HIS A 148 16.83 -15.38 -9.43
N ASP A 149 17.42 -15.51 -10.62
CA ASP A 149 18.87 -15.42 -10.78
C ASP A 149 19.34 -13.97 -10.60
N LEU A 150 18.65 -13.01 -11.20
CA LEU A 150 18.94 -11.59 -11.01
C LEU A 150 18.74 -11.16 -9.56
N LEU A 151 17.69 -11.67 -8.88
CA LEU A 151 17.49 -11.39 -7.47
C LEU A 151 18.60 -12.00 -6.60
N ARG A 152 19.09 -13.20 -6.94
CA ARG A 152 20.22 -13.84 -6.27
C ARG A 152 21.49 -12.99 -6.42
N LEU A 153 21.79 -12.52 -7.64
CA LEU A 153 22.92 -11.63 -7.89
C LEU A 153 22.80 -10.32 -7.08
N ALA A 154 21.62 -9.72 -7.05
CA ALA A 154 21.37 -8.53 -6.23
C ALA A 154 21.62 -8.77 -4.73
N LEU A 155 21.17 -9.91 -4.18
CA LEU A 155 21.43 -10.29 -2.79
C LEU A 155 22.93 -10.53 -2.53
N GLN A 156 23.61 -11.28 -3.40
CA GLN A 156 25.01 -11.59 -3.26
C GLN A 156 25.91 -10.34 -3.21
N LYS A 157 25.51 -9.27 -3.89
CA LYS A 157 26.24 -7.98 -3.86
C LYS A 157 26.32 -7.36 -2.46
N HIS A 158 25.37 -7.72 -1.58
CA HIS A 158 25.37 -7.28 -0.18
C HIS A 158 25.93 -8.32 0.79
N SER A 159 26.46 -9.42 0.26
CA SER A 159 27.13 -10.48 1.02
C SER A 159 26.37 -10.95 2.29
N PRO A 160 25.06 -11.24 2.21
CA PRO A 160 24.29 -11.64 3.38
C PRO A 160 24.80 -12.95 3.96
N GLU A 161 24.48 -13.23 5.23
CA GLU A 161 24.85 -14.47 5.88
C GLU A 161 24.35 -15.70 5.08
N LYS A 162 25.13 -16.79 5.05
CA LYS A 162 24.84 -18.01 4.26
C LYS A 162 23.43 -18.58 4.54
N TRP A 163 22.96 -18.53 5.79
CA TRP A 163 21.64 -19.02 6.14
C TRP A 163 20.50 -18.12 5.61
N VAL A 164 20.76 -16.82 5.50
CA VAL A 164 19.81 -15.87 4.89
C VAL A 164 19.57 -16.22 3.43
N MET A 165 20.65 -16.43 2.67
CA MET A 165 20.57 -16.87 1.27
C MET A 165 19.86 -18.22 1.13
N LEU A 166 20.24 -19.20 1.97
CA LEU A 166 19.63 -20.54 1.95
C LEU A 166 18.09 -20.48 2.08
N TYR A 167 17.59 -19.69 3.04
CA TYR A 167 16.14 -19.62 3.27
C TYR A 167 15.42 -18.80 2.21
N ILE A 168 16.00 -17.71 1.72
CA ILE A 168 15.41 -16.95 0.60
C ILE A 168 15.26 -17.86 -0.63
N GLU A 169 16.29 -18.62 -1.00
CA GLU A 169 16.23 -19.53 -2.13
C GLU A 169 15.15 -20.61 -1.95
N ARG A 170 14.99 -21.15 -0.74
CA ARG A 170 13.92 -22.11 -0.44
C ARG A 170 12.54 -21.51 -0.58
N TRP A 171 12.31 -20.29 -0.11
CA TRP A 171 11.01 -19.63 -0.28
C TRP A 171 10.72 -19.21 -1.72
N LEU A 172 11.72 -18.82 -2.49
CA LEU A 172 11.55 -18.52 -3.90
C LEU A 172 11.11 -19.76 -4.70
N LYS A 173 11.62 -20.94 -4.35
CA LYS A 173 11.31 -22.23 -4.98
C LYS A 173 10.11 -22.94 -4.36
N ALA A 174 9.59 -22.46 -3.22
CA ALA A 174 8.46 -23.11 -2.56
C ALA A 174 7.25 -23.18 -3.51
N PRO A 175 6.63 -24.37 -3.69
CA PRO A 175 5.51 -24.53 -4.61
C PRO A 175 4.28 -23.76 -4.11
N VAL A 176 3.35 -23.52 -5.04
CA VAL A 176 2.06 -22.88 -4.77
C VAL A 176 0.97 -23.92 -4.85
N GLN A 177 0.15 -24.03 -3.81
CA GLN A 177 -1.04 -24.86 -3.83
C GLN A 177 -2.21 -24.08 -4.43
N GLN A 178 -2.76 -24.63 -5.49
CA GLN A 178 -3.96 -24.13 -6.15
C GLN A 178 -5.23 -24.47 -5.33
N PRO A 179 -6.38 -23.82 -5.59
CA PRO A 179 -7.64 -24.12 -4.91
C PRO A 179 -8.13 -25.56 -5.08
N ASP A 180 -7.72 -26.24 -6.16
CA ASP A 180 -8.01 -27.65 -6.43
C ASP A 180 -7.08 -28.63 -5.70
N GLY A 181 -6.11 -28.11 -4.93
CA GLY A 181 -5.12 -28.90 -4.20
C GLY A 181 -3.84 -29.22 -4.99
N SER A 182 -3.78 -28.96 -6.30
CA SER A 182 -2.60 -29.18 -7.12
C SER A 182 -1.44 -28.27 -6.70
N LEU A 183 -0.20 -28.74 -6.85
CA LEU A 183 1.01 -27.99 -6.55
C LEU A 183 1.67 -27.53 -7.86
N ILE A 184 1.96 -26.24 -7.96
CA ILE A 184 2.71 -25.67 -9.08
C ILE A 184 4.07 -25.21 -8.56
N GLU A 185 5.13 -25.68 -9.20
CA GLU A 185 6.49 -25.22 -8.93
C GLU A 185 6.68 -23.78 -9.40
N ARG A 186 7.53 -23.06 -8.67
CA ARG A 186 7.84 -21.68 -8.98
C ARG A 186 9.25 -21.55 -9.52
N THR A 187 9.36 -21.00 -10.74
CA THR A 187 10.66 -20.71 -11.41
C THR A 187 10.99 -19.24 -11.43
N LYS A 188 10.00 -18.36 -11.17
CA LYS A 188 10.12 -16.92 -11.09
C LYS A 188 9.10 -16.34 -10.09
N GLY A 189 9.28 -15.09 -9.74
CA GLY A 189 8.36 -14.35 -8.85
C GLY A 189 8.52 -14.67 -7.38
N THR A 190 7.76 -13.94 -6.56
CA THR A 190 7.66 -14.14 -5.11
C THR A 190 6.20 -14.02 -4.68
N PRO A 191 5.75 -14.74 -3.63
CA PRO A 191 4.34 -14.73 -3.24
C PRO A 191 3.87 -13.32 -2.83
N GLN A 192 2.79 -12.84 -3.43
CA GLN A 192 2.10 -11.65 -2.93
C GLN A 192 1.42 -12.00 -1.60
N GLY A 193 2.06 -11.66 -0.47
CA GLY A 193 1.62 -12.00 0.89
C GLY A 193 2.71 -12.66 1.74
N GLY A 194 3.85 -13.00 1.15
CA GLY A 194 5.05 -13.37 1.89
C GLY A 194 5.59 -12.18 2.69
N VAL A 195 6.09 -12.43 3.90
CA VAL A 195 6.60 -11.38 4.80
C VAL A 195 7.88 -10.74 4.27
N ILE A 196 8.74 -11.53 3.61
CA ILE A 196 10.01 -11.06 3.04
C ILE A 196 9.84 -10.52 1.62
N SER A 197 8.76 -10.88 0.90
CA SER A 197 8.55 -10.54 -0.50
C SER A 197 8.66 -9.03 -0.80
N PRO A 198 8.14 -8.11 0.03
CA PRO A 198 8.29 -6.67 -0.19
C PRO A 198 9.74 -6.18 -0.15
N LEU A 199 10.56 -6.73 0.74
CA LEU A 199 11.98 -6.39 0.84
C LEU A 199 12.74 -6.85 -0.39
N LEU A 200 12.51 -8.10 -0.83
CA LEU A 200 13.12 -8.66 -2.03
C LEU A 200 12.70 -7.90 -3.30
N ALA A 201 11.42 -7.53 -3.37
CA ALA A 201 10.87 -6.71 -4.44
C ALA A 201 11.55 -5.33 -4.52
N ASN A 202 11.74 -4.67 -3.38
CA ASN A 202 12.46 -3.40 -3.32
C ASN A 202 13.93 -3.54 -3.73
N LEU A 203 14.61 -4.59 -3.29
CA LEU A 203 15.99 -4.85 -3.69
C LEU A 203 16.11 -5.08 -5.22
N TYR A 204 15.15 -5.81 -5.78
CA TYR A 204 15.12 -6.05 -7.22
C TYR A 204 14.98 -4.75 -8.01
N LEU A 205 14.01 -3.90 -7.67
CA LEU A 205 13.77 -2.62 -8.34
C LEU A 205 14.87 -1.59 -8.04
N HIS A 206 15.52 -1.69 -6.90
CA HIS A 206 16.70 -0.86 -6.62
C HIS A 206 17.77 -1.00 -7.73
N TYR A 207 18.04 -2.23 -8.17
CA TYR A 207 19.01 -2.46 -9.26
C TYR A 207 18.41 -2.37 -10.65
N ALA A 208 17.17 -2.82 -10.83
CA ALA A 208 16.53 -2.79 -12.14
C ALA A 208 16.16 -1.38 -12.59
N GLN A 209 15.76 -0.51 -11.65
CA GLN A 209 15.26 0.84 -11.94
C GLN A 209 16.07 1.94 -11.24
N ASP A 210 16.15 1.94 -9.89
CA ASP A 210 16.63 3.11 -9.13
C ASP A 210 18.09 3.45 -9.43
N GLU A 211 18.99 2.48 -9.31
CA GLU A 211 20.41 2.65 -9.60
C GLU A 211 20.67 2.84 -11.11
N TRP A 212 19.90 2.17 -11.95
CA TRP A 212 20.00 2.38 -13.39
C TRP A 212 19.61 3.81 -13.78
N LEU A 213 18.54 4.36 -13.22
CA LEU A 213 18.16 5.76 -13.43
C LEU A 213 19.23 6.72 -12.90
N ARG A 214 19.75 6.48 -11.70
CA ARG A 214 20.80 7.31 -11.10
C ARG A 214 22.05 7.41 -12.00
N ILE A 215 22.41 6.31 -12.68
CA ILE A 215 23.61 6.23 -13.52
C ILE A 215 23.34 6.83 -14.92
N ASN A 216 22.25 6.43 -15.58
CA ASN A 216 21.97 6.75 -16.97
C ASN A 216 21.16 8.04 -17.16
N HIS A 217 20.37 8.43 -16.16
CA HIS A 217 19.49 9.61 -16.18
C HIS A 217 19.57 10.39 -14.86
N PRO A 218 20.75 10.88 -14.44
CA PRO A 218 20.97 11.49 -13.12
C PRO A 218 20.14 12.75 -12.87
N ASN A 219 19.69 13.42 -13.91
CA ASN A 219 18.87 14.63 -13.85
C ASN A 219 17.35 14.36 -13.81
N THR A 220 16.93 13.08 -13.83
CA THR A 220 15.53 12.67 -13.83
C THR A 220 15.13 12.20 -12.45
N PRO A 221 14.57 13.06 -11.59
CA PRO A 221 14.11 12.65 -10.28
C PRO A 221 12.85 11.79 -10.41
N PHE A 222 12.66 10.88 -9.44
CA PHE A 222 11.52 9.98 -9.40
C PHE A 222 11.03 9.75 -7.97
N GLU A 223 9.81 9.30 -7.80
CA GLU A 223 9.28 8.68 -6.60
C GLU A 223 8.83 7.27 -6.94
N ARG A 224 9.27 6.30 -6.13
CA ARG A 224 8.83 4.91 -6.25
C ARG A 224 8.18 4.42 -4.97
N TYR A 225 7.00 3.83 -5.09
CA TYR A 225 6.31 3.13 -4.00
C TYR A 225 6.02 1.70 -4.43
N ALA A 226 6.88 0.76 -4.05
CA ALA A 226 6.90 -0.61 -4.58
C ALA A 226 7.09 -0.61 -6.11
N ASP A 227 6.10 -1.08 -6.86
CA ASP A 227 6.03 -1.10 -8.33
C ASP A 227 5.44 0.16 -8.96
N ASP A 228 4.75 0.99 -8.19
CA ASP A 228 4.26 2.30 -8.66
C ASP A 228 5.41 3.32 -8.71
N SER A 229 5.71 3.89 -9.87
CA SER A 229 6.78 4.88 -10.05
C SER A 229 6.34 6.09 -10.86
N VAL A 230 6.80 7.25 -10.45
CA VAL A 230 6.55 8.54 -11.10
C VAL A 230 7.88 9.21 -11.38
N LEU A 231 8.23 9.46 -12.65
CA LEU A 231 9.47 10.13 -13.06
C LEU A 231 9.15 11.52 -13.58
N HIS A 232 10.04 12.49 -13.36
CA HIS A 232 9.83 13.89 -13.73
C HIS A 232 10.84 14.35 -14.79
N CYS A 233 10.32 14.94 -15.87
CA CYS A 233 11.09 15.37 -17.02
C CYS A 233 10.78 16.85 -17.37
N LEU A 234 11.76 17.55 -17.93
CA LEU A 234 11.57 18.94 -18.36
C LEU A 234 10.88 19.03 -19.71
N THR A 235 11.17 18.12 -20.65
CA THR A 235 10.60 18.13 -22.01
C THR A 235 9.88 16.83 -22.34
N GLU A 236 8.97 16.87 -23.31
CA GLU A 236 8.29 15.68 -23.82
C GLU A 236 9.26 14.72 -24.51
N LYS A 237 10.24 15.27 -25.23
CA LYS A 237 11.28 14.49 -25.92
C LYS A 237 12.06 13.66 -24.91
N GLU A 238 12.55 14.29 -23.85
CA GLU A 238 13.25 13.64 -22.74
C GLU A 238 12.38 12.52 -22.12
N ALA A 239 11.09 12.80 -21.86
CA ALA A 239 10.18 11.80 -21.29
C ALA A 239 10.00 10.58 -22.21
N LYS A 240 9.92 10.77 -23.54
CA LYS A 240 9.82 9.68 -24.52
C LYS A 240 11.12 8.86 -24.60
N GLU A 241 12.27 9.51 -24.59
CA GLU A 241 13.58 8.85 -24.62
C GLU A 241 13.83 8.02 -23.37
N ILE A 242 13.56 8.57 -22.19
CA ILE A 242 13.69 7.87 -20.91
C ILE A 242 12.72 6.69 -20.84
N LEU A 243 11.45 6.87 -21.24
CA LEU A 243 10.48 5.78 -21.24
C LEU A 243 10.93 4.61 -22.13
N LEU A 244 11.47 4.90 -23.31
CA LEU A 244 11.96 3.89 -24.22
C LEU A 244 13.15 3.13 -23.62
N SER A 245 14.17 3.83 -23.16
CA SER A 245 15.38 3.24 -22.58
C SER A 245 15.08 2.45 -21.29
N LEU A 246 14.16 2.96 -20.44
CA LEU A 246 13.75 2.26 -19.23
C LEU A 246 12.91 1.02 -19.55
N LYS A 247 12.08 1.05 -20.59
CA LYS A 247 11.35 -0.12 -21.08
C LYS A 247 12.32 -1.24 -21.48
N ASP A 248 13.34 -0.91 -22.25
CA ASP A 248 14.36 -1.89 -22.68
C ASP A 248 15.14 -2.43 -21.49
N ARG A 249 15.49 -1.58 -20.53
CA ARG A 249 16.14 -1.99 -19.29
C ARG A 249 15.29 -2.95 -18.47
N LEU A 250 14.00 -2.66 -18.27
CA LEU A 250 13.09 -3.51 -17.51
C LEU A 250 12.89 -4.86 -18.23
N LEU A 251 12.80 -4.89 -19.55
CA LEU A 251 12.74 -6.14 -20.33
C LEU A 251 13.99 -7.01 -20.10
N GLN A 252 15.19 -6.42 -20.09
CA GLN A 252 16.42 -7.13 -19.73
C GLN A 252 16.37 -7.72 -18.31
N CYS A 253 15.63 -7.09 -17.41
CA CYS A 253 15.39 -7.57 -16.07
C CYS A 253 14.15 -8.52 -15.97
N GLY A 254 13.57 -8.98 -17.08
CA GLY A 254 12.41 -9.86 -17.09
C GLY A 254 11.10 -9.18 -16.65
N LEU A 255 11.04 -7.85 -16.67
CA LEU A 255 9.88 -7.06 -16.32
C LEU A 255 9.30 -6.35 -17.56
N GLU A 256 7.98 -6.25 -17.61
CA GLU A 256 7.24 -5.61 -18.69
C GLU A 256 6.42 -4.44 -18.17
N LEU A 257 6.50 -3.28 -18.83
CA LEU A 257 5.62 -2.15 -18.55
C LEU A 257 4.19 -2.43 -19.04
N HIS A 258 3.20 -2.01 -18.28
CA HIS A 258 1.80 -2.15 -18.68
C HIS A 258 1.47 -1.12 -19.78
N PRO A 259 1.11 -1.55 -21.01
CA PRO A 259 1.03 -0.67 -22.18
C PRO A 259 -0.07 0.41 -22.04
N GLU A 260 -1.20 0.10 -21.39
CA GLU A 260 -2.32 1.04 -21.25
C GLU A 260 -2.23 1.93 -20.01
N LYS A 261 -1.52 1.48 -18.97
CA LYS A 261 -1.43 2.23 -17.71
C LYS A 261 -0.22 3.13 -17.65
N THR A 262 0.88 2.75 -18.29
CA THR A 262 2.07 3.60 -18.41
C THR A 262 1.77 4.79 -19.31
N LYS A 263 2.00 6.01 -18.81
CA LYS A 263 1.60 7.25 -19.51
C LYS A 263 2.63 8.34 -19.36
N ILE A 264 2.76 9.17 -20.41
CA ILE A 264 3.44 10.45 -20.35
C ILE A 264 2.36 11.53 -20.14
N VAL A 265 2.51 12.35 -19.10
CA VAL A 265 1.53 13.31 -18.63
C VAL A 265 2.11 14.70 -18.61
N TYR A 266 1.40 15.67 -19.15
CA TYR A 266 1.75 17.09 -19.11
C TYR A 266 1.21 17.73 -17.84
N CYS A 267 2.07 18.35 -17.04
CA CYS A 267 1.72 19.04 -15.80
C CYS A 267 1.18 20.45 -16.08
N LYS A 268 -0.03 20.54 -16.61
CA LYS A 268 -0.68 21.80 -17.01
C LYS A 268 -1.04 22.68 -15.81
N ASP A 269 -0.67 23.97 -15.88
CA ASP A 269 -1.06 24.99 -14.89
C ASP A 269 -1.20 26.38 -15.56
N ASP A 270 -1.19 27.49 -14.81
CA ASP A 270 -1.31 28.84 -15.38
C ASP A 270 -0.13 29.25 -16.25
N ASP A 271 1.07 28.76 -15.93
CA ASP A 271 2.31 29.07 -16.64
C ASP A 271 2.54 28.08 -17.81
N ARG A 272 1.97 26.89 -17.73
CA ARG A 272 2.11 25.76 -18.64
C ARG A 272 0.79 25.46 -19.35
N ARG A 273 0.53 26.18 -20.47
CA ARG A 273 -0.78 26.21 -21.16
C ARG A 273 -0.89 25.31 -22.39
N GLY A 274 0.10 24.42 -22.63
CA GLY A 274 0.10 23.52 -23.77
C GLY A 274 -1.17 22.68 -23.91
N GLY A 275 -1.57 22.42 -25.16
CA GLY A 275 -2.77 21.62 -25.50
C GLY A 275 -2.46 20.14 -25.67
N TYR A 276 -2.19 19.42 -24.59
CA TYR A 276 -1.88 17.99 -24.60
C TYR A 276 -3.06 17.16 -24.12
N HIS A 277 -3.21 15.94 -24.65
CA HIS A 277 -4.36 15.06 -24.33
C HIS A 277 -4.30 14.49 -22.90
N THR A 278 -3.11 14.14 -22.42
CA THR A 278 -2.93 13.52 -21.09
C THR A 278 -2.39 14.55 -20.11
N THR A 279 -3.27 15.03 -19.21
CA THR A 279 -2.98 16.08 -18.23
C THR A 279 -3.34 15.67 -16.80
N LYS A 280 -3.43 14.36 -16.54
CA LYS A 280 -3.69 13.81 -15.19
C LYS A 280 -3.13 12.41 -15.05
N PHE A 281 -2.73 12.06 -13.84
CA PHE A 281 -2.37 10.69 -13.44
C PHE A 281 -2.83 10.40 -12.01
N ASP A 282 -2.90 9.13 -11.66
CA ASP A 282 -3.25 8.67 -10.32
C ASP A 282 -2.00 8.07 -9.66
N PHE A 283 -1.65 8.52 -8.45
CA PHE A 283 -0.55 7.98 -7.66
C PHE A 283 -0.97 7.82 -6.21
N LEU A 284 -0.86 6.62 -5.66
CA LEU A 284 -1.16 6.26 -4.26
C LEU A 284 -2.55 6.72 -3.79
N GLY A 285 -3.55 6.61 -4.67
CA GLY A 285 -4.93 6.98 -4.37
C GLY A 285 -5.26 8.47 -4.48
N PHE A 286 -4.33 9.26 -5.00
CA PHE A 286 -4.52 10.67 -5.35
C PHE A 286 -4.49 10.85 -6.87
N THR A 287 -5.38 11.71 -7.39
CA THR A 287 -5.31 12.19 -8.77
C THR A 287 -4.57 13.52 -8.81
N PHE A 288 -3.48 13.56 -9.55
CA PHE A 288 -2.72 14.76 -9.89
C PHE A 288 -3.29 15.37 -11.16
N GLN A 289 -3.66 16.63 -11.11
CA GLN A 289 -4.19 17.40 -12.24
C GLN A 289 -4.19 18.89 -11.93
N SER A 290 -4.49 19.72 -12.95
CA SER A 290 -4.73 21.15 -12.78
C SER A 290 -5.85 21.41 -11.78
N ARG A 291 -5.60 22.27 -10.77
CA ARG A 291 -6.57 22.63 -9.73
C ARG A 291 -6.48 24.09 -9.38
N ARG A 292 -7.65 24.73 -9.21
CA ARG A 292 -7.73 26.09 -8.75
C ARG A 292 -7.35 26.17 -7.29
N SER A 293 -6.37 27.01 -6.97
CA SER A 293 -5.87 27.24 -5.62
C SER A 293 -5.94 28.73 -5.29
N LYS A 294 -5.85 29.08 -4.02
CA LYS A 294 -5.86 30.46 -3.54
C LYS A 294 -4.54 30.70 -2.79
N ASN A 295 -3.80 31.74 -3.17
CA ASN A 295 -2.56 32.11 -2.47
C ASN A 295 -2.86 32.85 -1.16
N ARG A 296 -1.82 33.14 -0.36
CA ARG A 296 -1.91 33.86 0.92
C ARG A 296 -2.52 35.27 0.80
N PHE A 297 -2.45 35.89 -0.39
CA PHE A 297 -3.01 37.20 -0.68
C PHE A 297 -4.45 37.14 -1.22
N GLY A 298 -5.07 35.96 -1.27
CA GLY A 298 -6.42 35.79 -1.74
C GLY A 298 -6.57 35.64 -3.26
N LYS A 299 -5.50 35.79 -4.06
CA LYS A 299 -5.52 35.65 -5.51
C LYS A 299 -5.66 34.17 -5.91
N TYR A 300 -6.55 33.90 -6.84
CA TYR A 300 -6.73 32.57 -7.42
C TYR A 300 -5.70 32.30 -8.52
N PHE A 301 -5.23 31.08 -8.59
CA PHE A 301 -4.33 30.58 -9.63
C PHE A 301 -4.58 29.08 -9.83
N VAL A 302 -4.13 28.53 -10.96
CA VAL A 302 -4.19 27.10 -11.24
C VAL A 302 -2.80 26.50 -11.07
N ASN A 303 -2.71 25.45 -10.28
CA ASN A 303 -1.50 24.66 -10.15
C ASN A 303 -1.78 23.17 -10.39
N PHE A 304 -0.74 22.40 -10.68
CA PHE A 304 -0.84 20.96 -10.81
C PHE A 304 -0.68 20.31 -9.42
N SER A 305 -1.77 19.74 -8.88
CA SER A 305 -1.81 19.30 -7.49
C SER A 305 -2.61 18.02 -7.28
N PRO A 306 -2.24 17.21 -6.26
CA PRO A 306 -2.97 16.00 -5.88
C PRO A 306 -4.26 16.32 -5.11
N ALA A 307 -5.26 15.48 -5.30
CA ALA A 307 -6.42 15.35 -4.42
C ALA A 307 -6.90 13.90 -4.45
N VAL A 308 -7.73 13.52 -3.47
CA VAL A 308 -8.30 12.17 -3.42
C VAL A 308 -8.87 11.73 -4.77
N SER A 309 -8.45 10.56 -5.27
CA SER A 309 -8.86 10.04 -6.57
C SER A 309 -10.34 9.63 -6.59
N ASN A 310 -10.93 9.58 -7.78
CA ASN A 310 -12.30 9.10 -7.93
C ASN A 310 -12.44 7.63 -7.54
N SER A 311 -11.44 6.81 -7.81
CA SER A 311 -11.37 5.41 -7.40
C SER A 311 -11.37 5.28 -5.87
N ALA A 312 -10.55 6.07 -5.18
CA ALA A 312 -10.53 6.12 -3.71
C ALA A 312 -11.88 6.60 -3.13
N LYS A 313 -12.47 7.67 -3.68
CA LYS A 313 -13.83 8.15 -3.27
C LYS A 313 -14.90 7.06 -3.43
N LYS A 314 -14.86 6.29 -4.53
CA LYS A 314 -15.78 5.16 -4.76
C LYS A 314 -15.57 4.06 -3.73
N SER A 315 -14.32 3.70 -3.45
CA SER A 315 -13.94 2.69 -2.46
C SER A 315 -14.41 3.04 -1.05
N ILE A 316 -14.14 4.28 -0.61
CA ILE A 316 -14.58 4.78 0.70
C ILE A 316 -16.12 4.73 0.82
N ARG A 317 -16.85 5.18 -0.22
CA ARG A 317 -18.32 5.11 -0.20
C ARG A 317 -18.84 3.67 -0.20
N HIS A 318 -18.15 2.75 -0.87
CA HIS A 318 -18.50 1.33 -0.87
C HIS A 318 -18.36 0.74 0.54
N GLU A 319 -17.25 1.01 1.21
CA GLU A 319 -17.02 0.57 2.58
C GLU A 319 -18.04 1.16 3.56
N MET A 320 -18.32 2.48 3.46
CA MET A 320 -19.37 3.12 4.26
C MET A 320 -20.76 2.49 4.07
N ARG A 321 -21.10 2.03 2.87
CA ARG A 321 -22.35 1.29 2.62
C ARG A 321 -22.35 -0.07 3.30
N GLY A 322 -21.21 -0.78 3.29
CA GLY A 322 -21.02 -2.06 3.98
C GLY A 322 -21.22 -1.98 5.48
N TRP A 323 -21.02 -0.82 6.10
CA TRP A 323 -21.28 -0.62 7.54
C TRP A 323 -22.75 -0.70 7.91
N LYS A 324 -23.66 -0.52 6.95
CA LYS A 324 -25.13 -0.57 7.14
C LYS A 324 -25.60 0.27 8.33
N VAL A 325 -24.98 1.42 8.59
CA VAL A 325 -25.25 2.30 9.74
C VAL A 325 -26.73 2.63 9.88
N HIS A 326 -27.42 2.88 8.76
CA HIS A 326 -28.87 3.16 8.77
C HIS A 326 -29.74 2.03 9.29
N LEU A 327 -29.23 0.81 9.42
CA LEU A 327 -29.94 -0.35 10.00
C LEU A 327 -29.64 -0.57 11.48
N ARG A 328 -28.66 0.12 12.05
CA ARG A 328 -28.21 -0.05 13.44
C ARG A 328 -29.02 0.80 14.41
N SER A 329 -30.34 0.66 14.41
CA SER A 329 -31.22 1.41 15.33
C SER A 329 -31.07 1.00 16.79
N ASP A 330 -30.47 -0.16 17.06
CA ASP A 330 -30.06 -0.65 18.38
C ASP A 330 -28.93 0.17 19.00
N LYS A 331 -28.08 0.79 18.18
CA LYS A 331 -26.91 1.57 18.62
C LYS A 331 -27.26 3.03 18.91
N SER A 332 -26.56 3.65 19.86
CA SER A 332 -26.57 5.10 20.07
C SER A 332 -25.71 5.83 19.04
N LEU A 333 -25.78 7.15 19.00
CA LEU A 333 -24.93 7.97 18.10
C LEU A 333 -23.45 7.89 18.54
N GLU A 334 -23.23 7.82 19.84
CA GLU A 334 -21.93 7.64 20.50
C GLU A 334 -21.32 6.27 20.15
N ASP A 335 -22.13 5.19 20.14
CA ASP A 335 -21.66 3.86 19.74
C ASP A 335 -21.22 3.85 18.27
N ILE A 336 -22.03 4.44 17.38
CA ILE A 336 -21.69 4.57 15.95
C ILE A 336 -20.38 5.36 15.80
N SER A 337 -20.22 6.44 16.57
CA SER A 337 -19.00 7.25 16.51
C SER A 337 -17.79 6.44 16.96
N ARG A 338 -17.86 5.72 18.07
CA ARG A 338 -16.78 4.85 18.55
C ARG A 338 -16.39 3.76 17.54
N MET A 339 -17.38 3.15 16.88
CA MET A 339 -17.14 2.11 15.89
C MET A 339 -16.41 2.62 14.65
N PHE A 340 -16.74 3.80 14.14
CA PHE A 340 -16.31 4.25 12.82
C PHE A 340 -15.31 5.41 12.82
N ASN A 341 -15.17 6.17 13.91
CA ASN A 341 -14.20 7.27 14.00
C ASN A 341 -12.75 6.86 13.70
N PRO A 342 -12.25 5.68 14.14
CA PRO A 342 -10.89 5.28 13.79
C PRO A 342 -10.66 5.25 12.27
N VAL A 343 -11.62 4.70 11.51
CA VAL A 343 -11.55 4.61 10.04
C VAL A 343 -11.73 5.99 9.40
N LEU A 344 -12.73 6.78 9.86
CA LEU A 344 -12.96 8.14 9.37
C LEU A 344 -11.72 9.02 9.56
N ARG A 345 -11.05 8.92 10.71
CA ARG A 345 -9.81 9.62 11.02
C ARG A 345 -8.69 9.21 10.07
N GLY A 346 -8.53 7.91 9.83
CA GLY A 346 -7.55 7.37 8.88
C GLY A 346 -7.72 7.98 7.49
N TRP A 347 -8.93 7.99 6.94
CA TRP A 347 -9.20 8.58 5.63
C TRP A 347 -8.98 10.08 5.59
N ILE A 348 -9.38 10.81 6.63
CA ILE A 348 -9.20 12.27 6.68
C ILE A 348 -7.72 12.64 6.82
N ASN A 349 -6.97 11.93 7.65
CA ASN A 349 -5.55 12.19 7.83
C ASN A 349 -4.75 11.89 6.55
N TYR A 350 -5.12 10.84 5.83
CA TYR A 350 -4.46 10.47 4.58
C TYR A 350 -4.91 11.36 3.42
N TYR A 351 -6.17 11.27 3.01
CA TYR A 351 -6.68 11.95 1.82
C TYR A 351 -6.95 13.45 2.03
N GLY A 352 -7.10 13.91 3.25
CA GLY A 352 -7.30 15.32 3.59
C GLY A 352 -6.03 16.15 3.64
N LYS A 353 -4.84 15.54 3.45
CA LYS A 353 -3.57 16.24 3.44
C LYS A 353 -3.47 17.25 2.30
N TYR A 354 -4.01 16.88 1.11
CA TYR A 354 -4.00 17.71 -0.08
C TYR A 354 -5.41 17.92 -0.59
N TYR A 355 -5.76 19.16 -0.95
CA TYR A 355 -7.03 19.59 -1.52
C TYR A 355 -8.27 18.99 -0.82
N LYS A 356 -8.35 19.21 0.49
CA LYS A 356 -9.32 18.62 1.43
C LYS A 356 -10.77 18.72 0.99
N SER A 357 -11.15 19.77 0.24
CA SER A 357 -12.52 19.98 -0.24
C SER A 357 -13.06 18.85 -1.12
N GLU A 358 -12.19 18.11 -1.80
CA GLU A 358 -12.57 16.94 -2.60
C GLU A 358 -13.13 15.77 -1.78
N LEU A 359 -12.83 15.71 -0.46
CA LEU A 359 -13.42 14.74 0.45
C LEU A 359 -14.81 15.11 0.93
N TYR A 360 -15.24 16.37 0.78
CA TYR A 360 -16.52 16.85 1.34
C TYR A 360 -17.70 16.05 0.83
N CYS A 361 -17.70 15.70 -0.45
CA CYS A 361 -18.77 14.89 -1.04
C CYS A 361 -18.89 13.48 -0.43
N VAL A 362 -17.78 12.92 0.08
CA VAL A 362 -17.74 11.61 0.74
C VAL A 362 -18.38 11.69 2.12
N PHE A 363 -18.00 12.69 2.92
CA PHE A 363 -18.53 12.85 4.28
C PHE A 363 -19.95 13.40 4.32
N ARG A 364 -20.38 14.20 3.33
CA ARG A 364 -21.81 14.51 3.13
C ARG A 364 -22.64 13.24 2.89
N HIS A 365 -22.09 12.25 2.16
CA HIS A 365 -22.74 10.95 2.01
C HIS A 365 -22.89 10.22 3.34
N PHE A 366 -21.87 10.26 4.21
CA PHE A 366 -21.93 9.68 5.54
C PHE A 366 -22.98 10.39 6.42
N ASN A 367 -23.03 11.73 6.42
CA ASN A 367 -24.05 12.50 7.13
C ASN A 367 -25.49 12.12 6.68
N ARG A 368 -25.71 11.91 5.37
CA ARG A 368 -27.00 11.39 4.86
C ARG A 368 -27.32 9.99 5.42
N THR A 369 -26.31 9.15 5.60
CA THR A 369 -26.49 7.83 6.19
C THR A 369 -26.87 7.93 7.67
N LEU A 370 -26.25 8.84 8.42
CA LEU A 370 -26.63 9.17 9.80
C LEU A 370 -28.07 9.72 9.89
N THR A 371 -28.47 10.57 8.94
CA THR A 371 -29.86 11.07 8.86
C THR A 371 -30.86 9.93 8.70
N ARG A 372 -30.56 8.97 7.79
CA ARG A 372 -31.41 7.77 7.61
C ARG A 372 -31.48 6.92 8.88
N TRP A 373 -30.35 6.76 9.60
CA TRP A 373 -30.30 6.11 10.90
C TRP A 373 -31.22 6.81 11.92
N ALA A 374 -31.12 8.14 12.03
CA ALA A 374 -31.95 8.92 12.95
C ALA A 374 -33.46 8.79 12.65
N MET A 375 -33.85 8.79 11.37
CA MET A 375 -35.23 8.55 10.95
C MET A 375 -35.75 7.16 11.33
N ARG A 376 -34.89 6.12 11.34
CA ARG A 376 -35.28 4.77 11.75
C ARG A 376 -35.33 4.63 13.28
N LYS A 377 -34.37 5.21 13.96
CA LYS A 377 -34.28 5.11 15.43
C LYS A 377 -35.40 5.87 16.16
N TYR A 378 -35.73 7.07 15.69
CA TYR A 378 -36.67 7.95 16.38
C TYR A 378 -38.00 8.05 15.63
N LYS A 379 -39.10 7.51 16.24
CA LYS A 379 -40.47 7.53 15.66
C LYS A 379 -40.88 8.92 15.20
N LYS A 380 -40.60 9.98 15.99
CA LYS A 380 -40.92 11.39 15.69
C LYS A 380 -40.18 11.96 14.44
N LEU A 381 -39.14 11.28 13.95
CA LEU A 381 -38.37 11.66 12.78
C LEU A 381 -38.68 10.81 11.54
N ARG A 382 -39.50 9.79 11.68
CA ARG A 382 -39.84 8.85 10.60
C ARG A 382 -40.48 9.60 9.42
N GLY A 383 -39.89 9.48 8.23
CA GLY A 383 -40.33 10.19 7.01
C GLY A 383 -39.88 11.66 6.92
N HIS A 384 -39.34 12.25 7.98
CA HIS A 384 -38.99 13.67 8.02
C HIS A 384 -37.48 13.92 7.87
N ASN A 385 -36.95 13.81 6.65
CA ASN A 385 -35.51 13.91 6.35
C ASN A 385 -34.90 15.22 6.89
N ARG A 386 -35.49 16.39 6.55
CA ARG A 386 -34.98 17.71 7.00
C ARG A 386 -34.95 17.83 8.53
N ARG A 387 -36.01 17.39 9.24
CA ARG A 387 -36.04 17.40 10.72
C ARG A 387 -34.94 16.52 11.32
N ALA A 388 -34.69 15.35 10.73
CA ALA A 388 -33.64 14.45 11.18
C ALA A 388 -32.25 15.05 10.95
N GLU A 389 -32.00 15.65 9.79
CA GLU A 389 -30.76 16.35 9.47
C GLU A 389 -30.51 17.53 10.43
N TYR A 390 -31.50 18.39 10.65
CA TYR A 390 -31.39 19.52 11.56
C TYR A 390 -31.17 19.11 13.03
N ARG A 391 -31.78 17.98 13.46
CA ARG A 391 -31.49 17.41 14.78
C ARG A 391 -30.03 17.01 14.87
N LEU A 392 -29.47 16.30 13.89
CA LEU A 392 -28.08 15.92 13.85
C LEU A 392 -27.15 17.15 13.77
N GLY A 393 -27.51 18.18 12.99
CA GLY A 393 -26.79 19.43 12.90
C GLY A 393 -26.68 20.13 14.26
N ARG A 394 -27.78 20.22 15.01
CA ARG A 394 -27.79 20.77 16.39
C ARG A 394 -26.91 19.96 17.35
N ILE A 395 -26.92 18.63 17.23
CA ILE A 395 -26.01 17.76 18.01
C ILE A 395 -24.55 18.06 17.62
N ALA A 396 -24.26 18.17 16.32
CA ALA A 396 -22.93 18.45 15.81
C ALA A 396 -22.37 19.84 16.20
N ILE A 397 -23.25 20.81 16.50
CA ILE A 397 -22.84 22.10 17.07
C ILE A 397 -22.48 21.93 18.55
N LYS A 398 -23.34 21.25 19.33
CA LYS A 398 -23.14 21.02 20.77
C LYS A 398 -21.96 20.08 21.05
N GLN A 399 -21.75 19.09 20.22
CA GLN A 399 -20.72 18.05 20.35
C GLN A 399 -19.91 17.89 19.06
N PRO A 400 -19.11 18.91 18.66
CA PRO A 400 -18.35 18.85 17.40
C PRO A 400 -17.32 17.72 17.41
N GLY A 401 -16.88 17.28 18.58
CA GLY A 401 -15.94 16.17 18.77
C GLY A 401 -16.53 14.77 18.57
N LEU A 402 -17.86 14.62 18.48
CA LEU A 402 -18.51 13.31 18.43
C LEU A 402 -18.08 12.52 17.18
N PHE A 403 -18.09 13.13 16.01
CA PHE A 403 -17.53 12.54 14.80
C PHE A 403 -16.33 13.31 14.30
N TYR A 404 -15.27 12.61 13.89
CA TYR A 404 -14.04 13.25 13.43
C TYR A 404 -14.24 14.19 12.22
N HIS A 405 -15.15 13.85 11.30
CA HIS A 405 -15.47 14.73 10.16
C HIS A 405 -16.26 15.98 10.57
N TRP A 406 -16.98 15.98 11.71
CA TRP A 406 -17.63 17.16 12.24
C TRP A 406 -16.63 18.15 12.83
N GLN A 407 -15.54 17.66 13.45
CA GLN A 407 -14.46 18.51 13.97
C GLN A 407 -13.82 19.36 12.86
N ILE A 408 -13.72 18.81 11.64
CA ILE A 408 -13.15 19.51 10.50
C ILE A 408 -14.16 20.36 9.72
N GLY A 409 -15.36 20.59 10.29
CA GLY A 409 -16.39 21.48 9.73
C GLY A 409 -17.41 20.81 8.82
N LEU A 410 -17.37 19.48 8.61
CA LEU A 410 -18.29 18.75 7.75
C LEU A 410 -19.52 18.26 8.52
N LYS A 411 -20.29 19.21 9.06
CA LYS A 411 -21.50 18.98 9.86
C LYS A 411 -22.75 18.81 8.98
N PRO A 412 -23.80 18.11 9.48
CA PRO A 412 -25.15 18.20 8.89
C PRO A 412 -25.71 19.61 8.97
N SER A 413 -26.66 19.95 8.11
CA SER A 413 -27.32 21.25 8.14
C SER A 413 -28.10 21.44 9.43
N THR A 414 -28.21 22.70 9.89
CA THR A 414 -28.98 23.10 11.09
C THR A 414 -30.34 23.71 10.77
N GLY A 415 -30.57 24.03 9.49
CA GLY A 415 -31.81 24.69 9.03
C GLY A 415 -31.85 26.18 9.23
N GLN A 416 -30.69 26.80 9.57
CA GLN A 416 -30.52 28.25 9.59
C GLN A 416 -29.91 28.74 8.28
#